data_1ed556bf1434c7ab875655b57f71e82a
#
_entry.id   1ed556bf1434c7ab875655b57f71e82a
#
_cell.length_a   1.000
_cell.length_b   1.000
_cell.length_c   1.000
_cell.angle_alpha   90.00
_cell.angle_beta   90.00
_cell.angle_gamma   90.00
#
_symmetry.space_group_name_H-M   'P 1'
#
loop_
_entity.id
_entity.type
_entity.pdbx_description
1 polymer ?
#
loop_
_entity_poly.entity_id
_entity_poly.type
_entity_poly.pdbx_seq_one_letter_code
_entity_poly.pdbx_strand_id
1 'polypeptide(L)'
;MKLANFFENYPEVKNFNVVLTDLNGVFRGKQIPAAQLSKIEKGNFRMPISVLNLDIWGNDIERSKWVFTTGDADGKCLWTKRKPLMISWNKTKGVIIPVSMYLEDKTPFLGDPSHLLIHLENKLADKKLRPIVGIELEFYL
;
A
#
# COMPACT_ATOMS: atom_id res chain seq x y z
N MET A 1 -13.61 -9.93 -6.18
CA MET A 1 -13.45 -10.64 -4.88
C MET A 1 -13.80 -9.63 -3.78
N LYS A 2 -14.50 -10.03 -2.72
CA LYS A 2 -14.65 -9.21 -1.50
C LYS A 2 -13.56 -9.64 -0.51
N LEU A 3 -13.03 -8.72 0.28
CA LEU A 3 -12.07 -9.05 1.33
C LEU A 3 -12.68 -10.00 2.37
N ALA A 4 -13.96 -9.82 2.69
CA ALA A 4 -14.69 -10.69 3.60
C ALA A 4 -14.57 -12.17 3.22
N ASN A 5 -14.77 -12.51 1.94
CA ASN A 5 -14.69 -13.89 1.47
C ASN A 5 -13.27 -14.50 1.65
N PHE A 6 -12.22 -13.65 1.62
CA PHE A 6 -10.88 -14.13 1.91
C PHE A 6 -10.75 -14.51 3.39
N PHE A 7 -11.25 -13.68 4.30
CA PHE A 7 -11.15 -13.91 5.74
C PHE A 7 -12.06 -15.03 6.24
N GLU A 8 -13.17 -15.32 5.57
CA GLU A 8 -14.01 -16.50 5.84
C GLU A 8 -13.22 -17.81 5.71
N ASN A 9 -12.25 -17.87 4.78
CA ASN A 9 -11.38 -19.02 4.60
C ASN A 9 -10.20 -19.09 5.58
N TYR A 10 -9.98 -18.02 6.38
CA TYR A 10 -8.86 -17.93 7.32
C TYR A 10 -9.33 -17.34 8.66
N PRO A 11 -10.25 -18.02 9.38
CA PRO A 11 -10.87 -17.49 10.60
C PRO A 11 -9.86 -17.32 11.76
N GLU A 12 -8.70 -17.95 11.67
CA GLU A 12 -7.63 -17.81 12.64
C GLU A 12 -6.89 -16.46 12.55
N VAL A 13 -7.04 -15.71 11.47
CA VAL A 13 -6.39 -14.41 11.28
C VAL A 13 -7.11 -13.36 12.12
N LYS A 14 -6.46 -12.89 13.18
CA LYS A 14 -6.99 -11.90 14.12
C LYS A 14 -6.65 -10.46 13.70
N ASN A 15 -5.54 -10.28 13.00
CA ASN A 15 -5.03 -8.98 12.56
C ASN A 15 -4.53 -9.08 11.12
N PHE A 16 -4.54 -7.96 10.42
CA PHE A 16 -3.94 -7.83 9.11
C PHE A 16 -3.17 -6.51 9.00
N ASN A 17 -2.17 -6.49 8.13
CA ASN A 17 -1.36 -5.32 7.85
C ASN A 17 -1.88 -4.64 6.58
N VAL A 18 -2.32 -3.41 6.70
CA VAL A 18 -2.67 -2.56 5.56
C VAL A 18 -1.43 -1.78 5.19
N VAL A 19 -0.95 -1.94 3.96
CA VAL A 19 0.35 -1.41 3.56
C VAL A 19 0.31 -0.64 2.24
N LEU A 20 1.11 0.42 2.22
CA LEU A 20 1.60 1.10 1.02
C LEU A 20 3.03 0.65 0.77
N THR A 21 3.51 0.74 -0.44
CA THR A 21 4.92 0.53 -0.78
C THR A 21 5.55 1.88 -1.06
N ASP A 22 6.62 2.24 -0.35
CA ASP A 22 7.36 3.48 -0.60
C ASP A 22 8.38 3.33 -1.75
N LEU A 23 9.09 4.41 -2.07
CA LEU A 23 10.12 4.43 -3.12
C LEU A 23 11.34 3.55 -2.79
N ASN A 24 11.53 3.19 -1.52
CA ASN A 24 12.59 2.27 -1.10
C ASN A 24 12.16 0.80 -1.18
N GLY A 25 10.93 0.51 -1.62
CA GLY A 25 10.35 -0.83 -1.63
C GLY A 25 9.90 -1.33 -0.24
N VAL A 26 9.89 -0.44 0.75
CA VAL A 26 9.49 -0.80 2.12
C VAL A 26 7.98 -0.73 2.28
N PHE A 27 7.40 -1.73 2.92
CA PHE A 27 6.00 -1.71 3.31
C PHE A 27 5.79 -0.78 4.50
N ARG A 28 5.06 0.29 4.28
CA ARG A 28 4.66 1.25 5.31
C ARG A 28 3.17 1.08 5.59
N GLY A 29 2.79 0.96 6.84
CA GLY A 29 1.39 0.73 7.14
C GLY A 29 1.05 0.52 8.60
N LYS A 30 -0.14 0.00 8.84
CA LYS A 30 -0.67 -0.25 10.18
C LYS A 30 -1.22 -1.66 10.29
N GLN A 31 -1.05 -2.25 11.46
CA GLN A 31 -1.75 -3.49 11.83
C GLN A 31 -3.16 -3.13 12.31
N ILE A 32 -4.15 -3.79 11.72
CA ILE A 32 -5.57 -3.54 11.98
C ILE A 32 -6.24 -4.85 12.44
N PRO A 33 -7.08 -4.82 13.49
CA PRO A 33 -7.89 -5.97 13.88
C PRO A 33 -8.84 -6.42 12.75
N ALA A 34 -9.02 -7.72 12.57
CA ALA A 34 -9.88 -8.30 11.54
C ALA A 34 -11.33 -7.76 11.61
N ALA A 35 -11.82 -7.46 12.81
CA ALA A 35 -13.13 -6.82 13.02
C ALA A 35 -13.29 -5.46 12.34
N GLN A 36 -12.18 -4.80 11.96
CA GLN A 36 -12.21 -3.51 11.27
C GLN A 36 -12.07 -3.61 9.75
N LEU A 37 -12.15 -4.80 9.18
CA LEU A 37 -12.03 -5.06 7.74
C LEU A 37 -12.95 -4.16 6.89
N SER A 38 -14.15 -3.90 7.39
CA SER A 38 -15.12 -3.04 6.71
C SER A 38 -14.62 -1.61 6.45
N LYS A 39 -13.67 -1.09 7.24
CA LYS A 39 -13.06 0.22 6.99
C LYS A 39 -12.29 0.24 5.68
N ILE A 40 -11.58 -0.87 5.38
CA ILE A 40 -10.81 -0.99 4.14
C ILE A 40 -11.74 -1.15 2.94
N GLU A 41 -12.77 -2.01 3.06
CA GLU A 41 -13.73 -2.24 1.98
C GLU A 41 -14.52 -0.99 1.61
N LYS A 42 -14.87 -0.16 2.61
CA LYS A 42 -15.59 1.11 2.43
C LYS A 42 -14.69 2.28 2.01
N GLY A 43 -13.35 2.08 1.96
CA GLY A 43 -12.41 3.16 1.65
C GLY A 43 -12.30 4.22 2.75
N ASN A 44 -12.55 3.83 4.01
CA ASN A 44 -12.49 4.72 5.17
C ASN A 44 -11.17 4.61 5.95
N PHE A 45 -10.17 3.96 5.36
CA PHE A 45 -8.84 3.85 5.94
C PHE A 45 -7.96 5.00 5.46
N ARG A 46 -7.26 5.64 6.39
CA ARG A 46 -6.43 6.81 6.13
C ARG A 46 -5.05 6.66 6.75
N MET A 47 -4.06 7.23 6.10
CA MET A 47 -2.70 7.40 6.62
C MET A 47 -2.15 8.77 6.20
N PRO A 48 -1.23 9.35 6.99
CA PRO A 48 -0.54 10.57 6.59
C PRO A 48 0.16 10.40 5.24
N ILE A 49 0.14 11.44 4.40
CA ILE A 49 0.82 11.38 3.09
C ILE A 49 2.34 11.28 3.23
N SER A 50 2.88 11.77 4.35
CA SER A 50 4.32 11.69 4.68
C SER A 50 4.83 10.25 4.75
N VAL A 51 3.97 9.27 5.05
CA VAL A 51 4.37 7.86 5.17
C VAL A 51 5.06 7.32 3.91
N LEU A 52 4.78 7.94 2.75
CA LEU A 52 5.42 7.60 1.47
C LEU A 52 6.70 8.40 1.18
N ASN A 53 7.05 9.33 2.07
CA ASN A 53 8.22 10.20 1.96
C ASN A 53 9.16 10.07 3.16
N LEU A 54 9.26 8.89 3.71
CA LEU A 54 10.21 8.56 4.75
C LEU A 54 11.55 8.13 4.15
N ASP A 55 12.63 8.33 4.90
CA ASP A 55 13.90 7.71 4.57
C ASP A 55 13.85 6.18 4.78
N ILE A 56 14.92 5.47 4.43
CA ILE A 56 14.97 4.01 4.58
C ILE A 56 14.84 3.56 6.05
N TRP A 57 15.19 4.41 7.00
CA TRP A 57 15.12 4.15 8.44
C TRP A 57 13.73 4.46 9.02
N GLY A 58 12.87 5.11 8.25
CA GLY A 58 11.53 5.49 8.66
C GLY A 58 11.44 6.87 9.33
N ASN A 59 12.44 7.73 9.16
CA ASN A 59 12.42 9.10 9.64
C ASN A 59 11.83 10.04 8.61
N ASP A 60 11.21 11.11 9.06
CA ASP A 60 10.76 12.19 8.21
C ASP A 60 11.95 12.90 7.55
N ILE A 61 11.80 13.23 6.28
CA ILE A 61 12.79 14.03 5.55
C ILE A 61 12.60 15.50 5.91
N GLU A 62 13.59 16.13 6.56
CA GLU A 62 13.52 17.51 7.09
C GLU A 62 13.02 18.57 6.08
N ARG A 63 13.27 18.37 4.78
CA ARG A 63 12.81 19.28 3.71
C ARG A 63 11.49 18.87 3.09
N SER A 64 10.80 17.88 3.66
CA SER A 64 9.54 17.41 3.13
C SER A 64 8.45 18.48 3.25
N LYS A 65 7.96 18.93 2.11
CA LYS A 65 6.80 19.84 2.06
C LYS A 65 5.54 19.20 2.61
N TRP A 66 5.43 17.87 2.55
CA TRP A 66 4.24 17.14 2.97
C TRP A 66 4.07 17.10 4.48
N VAL A 67 5.16 17.13 5.23
CA VAL A 67 5.13 17.22 6.69
C VAL A 67 5.01 18.67 7.15
N PHE A 68 6.00 19.48 6.76
CA PHE A 68 6.21 20.80 7.37
C PHE A 68 5.39 21.93 6.73
N THR A 69 4.94 21.78 5.48
CA THR A 69 4.18 22.83 4.80
C THR A 69 2.68 22.56 4.81
N THR A 70 2.27 21.28 4.64
CA THR A 70 0.84 20.91 4.54
C THR A 70 0.26 20.38 5.86
N GLY A 71 1.08 20.30 6.92
CA GLY A 71 0.64 19.79 8.23
C GLY A 71 0.33 18.30 8.23
N ASP A 72 1.00 17.53 7.37
CA ASP A 72 0.88 16.06 7.28
C ASP A 72 -0.56 15.56 7.13
N ALA A 73 -1.26 16.13 6.17
CA ALA A 73 -2.65 15.76 5.89
C ALA A 73 -2.80 14.26 5.59
N ASP A 74 -3.89 13.68 6.02
CA ASP A 74 -4.22 12.28 5.73
C ASP A 74 -4.67 12.09 4.27
N GLY A 75 -4.08 11.09 3.61
CA GLY A 75 -4.60 10.56 2.34
C GLY A 75 -5.57 9.40 2.57
N LYS A 76 -6.47 9.19 1.61
CA LYS A 76 -7.37 8.02 1.57
C LYS A 76 -6.62 6.83 1.03
N CYS A 77 -6.58 5.73 1.77
CA CYS A 77 -5.95 4.49 1.34
C CYS A 77 -7.02 3.51 0.85
N LEU A 78 -7.07 3.28 -0.44
CA LEU A 78 -8.03 2.39 -1.07
C LEU A 78 -7.40 1.04 -1.40
N TRP A 79 -8.14 -0.02 -1.14
CA TRP A 79 -7.69 -1.37 -1.50
C TRP A 79 -7.46 -1.50 -3.00
N THR A 80 -6.28 -2.01 -3.39
CA THR A 80 -5.86 -2.18 -4.79
C THR A 80 -6.64 -3.27 -5.54
N LYS A 81 -7.58 -3.98 -4.88
CA LYS A 81 -8.28 -5.17 -5.37
C LYS A 81 -7.38 -6.38 -5.63
N ARG A 82 -6.09 -6.29 -5.37
CA ARG A 82 -5.18 -7.43 -5.40
C ARG A 82 -5.53 -8.40 -4.26
N LYS A 83 -5.30 -9.69 -4.50
CA LYS A 83 -5.51 -10.73 -3.47
C LYS A 83 -4.63 -10.42 -2.25
N PRO A 84 -5.18 -10.49 -1.02
CA PRO A 84 -4.36 -10.40 0.19
C PRO A 84 -3.27 -11.47 0.20
N LEU A 85 -2.12 -11.13 0.77
CA LEU A 85 -0.96 -12.02 0.85
C LEU A 85 -0.84 -12.59 2.24
N MET A 86 -0.75 -13.92 2.34
CA MET A 86 -0.45 -14.59 3.61
C MET A 86 1.04 -14.47 3.93
N ILE A 87 1.36 -14.10 5.16
CA ILE A 87 2.72 -14.11 5.69
C ILE A 87 3.01 -15.54 6.19
N SER A 88 3.72 -16.32 5.38
CA SER A 88 3.96 -17.74 5.66
C SER A 88 5.13 -17.99 6.62
N TRP A 89 6.05 -17.05 6.75
CA TRP A 89 7.28 -17.19 7.56
C TRP A 89 7.11 -16.78 9.02
N ASN A 90 5.97 -16.25 9.41
CA ASN A 90 5.70 -15.83 10.77
C ASN A 90 4.92 -16.91 11.53
N LYS A 91 5.27 -17.14 12.81
CA LYS A 91 4.54 -18.08 13.69
C LYS A 91 3.06 -17.69 13.86
N THR A 92 2.77 -16.40 13.87
CA THR A 92 1.39 -15.89 13.82
C THR A 92 1.03 -15.65 12.36
N LYS A 93 0.00 -16.36 11.88
CA LYS A 93 -0.51 -16.15 10.51
C LYS A 93 -0.93 -14.68 10.32
N GLY A 94 -0.13 -13.94 9.59
CA GLY A 94 -0.40 -12.55 9.25
C GLY A 94 -0.92 -12.44 7.82
N VAL A 95 -1.64 -11.38 7.55
CA VAL A 95 -2.12 -11.04 6.20
C VAL A 95 -1.67 -9.64 5.84
N ILE A 96 -1.24 -9.45 4.60
CA ILE A 96 -0.92 -8.15 4.01
C ILE A 96 -2.04 -7.80 3.04
N ILE A 97 -2.61 -6.61 3.20
CA ILE A 97 -3.58 -6.01 2.28
C ILE A 97 -2.93 -4.78 1.65
N PRO A 98 -2.52 -4.85 0.36
CA PRO A 98 -1.95 -3.70 -0.31
C PRO A 98 -3.03 -2.67 -0.64
N VAL A 99 -2.73 -1.42 -0.35
CA VAL A 99 -3.57 -0.25 -0.67
C VAL A 99 -2.81 0.75 -1.50
N SER A 100 -3.52 1.66 -2.16
CA SER A 100 -2.95 2.82 -2.84
C SER A 100 -3.54 4.10 -2.26
N MET A 101 -2.75 5.16 -2.24
CA MET A 101 -3.11 6.43 -1.63
C MET A 101 -3.73 7.39 -2.63
N TYR A 102 -4.79 8.05 -2.20
CA TYR A 102 -5.53 9.07 -2.94
C TYR A 102 -5.66 10.33 -2.08
N LEU A 103 -5.76 11.48 -2.72
CA LEU A 103 -6.09 12.75 -2.06
C LEU A 103 -7.57 12.79 -1.68
N GLU A 104 -7.99 13.83 -0.96
CA GLU A 104 -9.35 13.96 -0.46
C GLU A 104 -10.39 14.05 -1.59
N ASP A 105 -10.01 14.66 -2.71
CA ASP A 105 -10.81 14.78 -3.95
C ASP A 105 -10.82 13.49 -4.79
N LYS A 106 -10.25 12.41 -4.28
CA LYS A 106 -10.08 11.10 -4.93
C LYS A 106 -9.12 11.09 -6.12
N THR A 107 -8.32 12.13 -6.31
CA THR A 107 -7.23 12.06 -7.28
C THR A 107 -6.11 11.14 -6.76
N PRO A 108 -5.43 10.38 -7.64
CA PRO A 108 -4.27 9.59 -7.25
C PRO A 108 -3.19 10.47 -6.62
N PHE A 109 -2.67 10.08 -5.45
CA PHE A 109 -1.54 10.78 -4.86
C PHE A 109 -0.25 10.41 -5.62
N LEU A 110 0.35 11.37 -6.30
CA LEU A 110 1.52 11.12 -7.15
C LEU A 110 2.79 10.73 -6.37
N GLY A 111 2.81 10.89 -5.04
CA GLY A 111 3.86 10.36 -4.18
C GLY A 111 3.77 8.85 -3.93
N ASP A 112 2.66 8.22 -4.33
CA ASP A 112 2.51 6.76 -4.28
C ASP A 112 3.11 6.14 -5.55
N PRO A 113 4.21 5.35 -5.46
CA PRO A 113 4.87 4.74 -6.62
C PRO A 113 3.94 3.85 -7.45
N SER A 114 2.92 3.26 -6.85
CA SER A 114 1.97 2.41 -7.56
C SER A 114 1.16 3.18 -8.60
N HIS A 115 0.86 4.45 -8.35
CA HIS A 115 0.18 5.31 -9.32
C HIS A 115 1.07 5.70 -10.49
N LEU A 116 2.36 5.93 -10.24
CA LEU A 116 3.35 6.18 -11.29
C LEU A 116 3.47 4.96 -12.21
N LEU A 117 3.55 3.77 -11.64
CA LEU A 117 3.60 2.51 -12.40
C LEU A 117 2.38 2.37 -13.31
N ILE A 118 1.17 2.54 -12.77
CA ILE A 118 -0.09 2.49 -13.55
C ILE A 118 -0.07 3.53 -14.68
N HIS A 119 0.41 4.74 -14.40
CA HIS A 119 0.51 5.79 -15.42
C HIS A 119 1.46 5.39 -16.57
N LEU A 120 2.60 4.79 -16.25
CA LEU A 120 3.55 4.31 -17.27
C LEU A 120 2.98 3.12 -18.06
N GLU A 121 2.31 2.17 -17.39
CA GLU A 121 1.62 1.06 -18.07
C GLU A 121 0.58 1.57 -19.08
N ASN A 122 -0.23 2.56 -18.70
CA ASN A 122 -1.21 3.18 -19.59
C ASN A 122 -0.53 3.85 -20.78
N LYS A 123 0.55 4.61 -20.58
CA LYS A 123 1.32 5.22 -21.69
C LYS A 123 1.89 4.19 -22.68
N LEU A 124 2.29 3.03 -22.18
CA LEU A 124 2.75 1.93 -23.06
C LEU A 124 1.58 1.32 -23.81
N ALA A 125 0.45 1.11 -23.14
CA ALA A 125 -0.77 0.57 -23.75
C ALA A 125 -1.29 1.47 -24.88
N ASP A 126 -1.25 2.79 -24.72
CA ASP A 126 -1.61 3.75 -25.77
C ASP A 126 -0.76 3.58 -27.04
N LYS A 127 0.50 3.13 -26.85
CA LYS A 127 1.42 2.80 -27.94
C LYS A 127 1.30 1.34 -28.42
N LYS A 128 0.31 0.58 -27.93
CA LYS A 128 0.12 -0.85 -28.18
C LYS A 128 1.33 -1.70 -27.72
N LEU A 129 2.06 -1.24 -26.72
CA LEU A 129 3.16 -1.94 -26.09
C LEU A 129 2.72 -2.53 -24.75
N ARG A 130 3.25 -3.70 -24.41
CA ARG A 130 3.06 -4.36 -23.11
C ARG A 130 4.43 -4.60 -22.48
N PRO A 131 4.69 -4.07 -21.29
CA PRO A 131 5.93 -4.37 -20.57
C PRO A 131 5.92 -5.83 -20.11
N ILE A 132 7.08 -6.48 -20.23
CA ILE A 132 7.34 -7.80 -19.67
C ILE A 132 8.58 -7.63 -18.79
N VAL A 133 8.46 -7.94 -17.51
CA VAL A 133 9.53 -7.79 -16.53
C VAL A 133 9.80 -9.11 -15.83
N GLY A 134 11.08 -9.40 -15.56
CA GLY A 134 11.52 -10.44 -14.65
C GLY A 134 12.05 -9.79 -13.38
N ILE A 135 11.83 -10.43 -12.23
CA ILE A 135 12.43 -10.01 -10.96
C ILE A 135 13.56 -10.96 -10.64
N GLU A 136 14.76 -10.41 -10.46
CA GLU A 136 15.94 -11.15 -10.04
C GLU A 136 16.30 -10.70 -8.62
N LEU A 137 16.58 -11.66 -7.74
CA LEU A 137 16.94 -11.41 -6.35
C LEU A 137 18.38 -11.89 -6.16
N GLU A 138 19.28 -10.98 -5.79
CA GLU A 138 20.66 -11.27 -5.47
C GLU A 138 20.92 -10.97 -3.99
N PHE A 139 21.51 -11.91 -3.28
CA PHE A 139 21.83 -11.75 -1.86
C PHE A 139 23.00 -12.65 -1.44
N TYR A 140 23.65 -12.27 -0.35
CA TYR A 140 24.67 -13.09 0.31
C TYR A 140 24.05 -13.73 1.56
N LEU A 141 24.47 -14.99 1.86
CA LEU A 141 24.10 -15.74 3.06
C LEU A 141 25.25 -15.73 4.08
#